data_1b11e9475a5e154593c0e3cb219c2c31
#
_entry.id   1b11e9475a5e154593c0e3cb219c2c31
#
_cell.length_a   1.000
_cell.length_b   1.000
_cell.length_c   1.000
_cell.angle_alpha   90.00
_cell.angle_beta   90.00
_cell.angle_gamma   90.00
#
_symmetry.space_group_name_H-M   'P 1'
#
loop_
_entity.id
_entity.type
_entity.pdbx_description
1 polymer ?
#
loop_
_entity_poly.entity_id
_entity_poly.type
_entity_poly.pdbx_seq_one_letter_code
_entity_poly.pdbx_strand_id
1 'polypeptide(L)'
;MIGVLLLPLLPAVRKALPELNVLCSARNEFHNLSQREADLALRPTTSPPQHLTGHCIGPLRHAVYAQREKAQRFRRASLDQQPWIALDDSAAGSQALLWVASVLPLEQVALRF
;
A
#
# COMPACT_ATOMS: atom_id res chain seq x y z
N MET A 1 0.14 -0.37 -6.36
CA MET A 1 -0.24 -1.80 -6.25
C MET A 1 -1.07 -2.28 -7.45
N ILE A 2 -2.15 -1.62 -7.85
CA ILE A 2 -2.97 -1.98 -9.02
C ILE A 2 -2.13 -2.17 -10.28
N GLY A 3 -1.24 -1.22 -10.63
CA GLY A 3 -0.43 -1.27 -11.85
C GLY A 3 0.48 -2.50 -11.95
N VAL A 4 0.98 -2.99 -10.84
CA VAL A 4 1.94 -4.11 -10.83
C VAL A 4 1.24 -5.46 -10.67
N LEU A 5 0.21 -5.52 -9.85
CA LEU A 5 -0.45 -6.80 -9.51
C LEU A 5 -1.68 -7.07 -10.37
N LEU A 6 -2.52 -6.08 -10.60
CA LEU A 6 -3.82 -6.28 -11.23
C LEU A 6 -3.80 -6.08 -12.74
N LEU A 7 -3.20 -4.99 -13.24
CA LEU A 7 -3.25 -4.71 -14.67
C LEU A 7 -2.68 -5.83 -15.55
N PRO A 8 -1.58 -6.53 -15.18
CA PRO A 8 -1.09 -7.65 -15.99
C PRO A 8 -2.05 -8.83 -16.09
N LEU A 9 -3.00 -8.95 -15.14
CA LEU A 9 -3.97 -10.05 -15.11
C LEU A 9 -5.24 -9.74 -15.92
N LEU A 10 -5.53 -8.48 -16.22
CA LEU A 10 -6.75 -8.09 -16.93
C LEU A 10 -6.97 -8.78 -18.27
N PRO A 11 -5.94 -9.01 -19.13
CA PRO A 11 -6.14 -9.75 -20.37
C PRO A 11 -6.66 -11.18 -20.14
N ALA A 12 -6.14 -11.85 -19.10
CA ALA A 12 -6.61 -13.22 -18.75
C ALA A 12 -8.03 -13.20 -18.21
N VAL A 13 -8.38 -12.22 -17.37
CA VAL A 13 -9.74 -12.01 -16.86
C VAL A 13 -10.71 -11.78 -18.02
N ARG A 14 -10.37 -10.89 -18.95
CA ARG A 14 -11.21 -10.59 -20.12
C ARG A 14 -11.41 -11.80 -21.03
N LYS A 15 -10.37 -12.63 -21.18
CA LYS A 15 -10.48 -13.88 -21.95
C LYS A 15 -11.39 -14.90 -21.29
N ALA A 16 -11.31 -15.02 -19.97
CA ALA A 16 -12.12 -15.98 -19.20
C ALA A 16 -13.58 -15.52 -19.01
N LEU A 17 -13.80 -14.21 -18.92
CA LEU A 17 -15.10 -13.59 -18.62
C LEU A 17 -15.34 -12.41 -19.58
N PRO A 18 -15.63 -12.68 -20.88
CA PRO A 18 -15.72 -11.64 -21.90
C PRO A 18 -16.87 -10.65 -21.67
N GLU A 19 -17.93 -11.08 -21.00
CA GLU A 19 -19.11 -10.24 -20.66
C GLU A 19 -18.86 -9.33 -19.45
N LEU A 20 -17.74 -9.50 -18.72
CA LEU A 20 -17.47 -8.74 -17.52
C LEU A 20 -16.87 -7.38 -17.87
N ASN A 21 -17.51 -6.30 -17.43
CA ASN A 21 -16.94 -4.96 -17.46
C ASN A 21 -16.16 -4.71 -16.18
N VAL A 22 -14.83 -4.49 -16.30
CA VAL A 22 -13.96 -4.25 -15.17
C VAL A 22 -13.63 -2.76 -15.07
N LEU A 23 -14.09 -2.13 -14.00
CA LEU A 23 -13.72 -0.77 -13.63
C LEU A 23 -12.72 -0.82 -12.47
N CYS A 24 -11.50 -0.33 -12.69
CA CYS A 24 -10.47 -0.29 -11.66
C CYS A 24 -10.36 1.12 -11.06
N SER A 25 -10.53 1.23 -9.76
CA SER A 25 -10.29 2.46 -9.00
C SER A 25 -9.10 2.26 -8.06
N ALA A 26 -8.17 3.22 -8.05
CA ALA A 26 -7.02 3.22 -7.14
C ALA A 26 -7.09 4.47 -6.25
N ARG A 27 -7.33 4.26 -4.97
CA ARG A 27 -7.36 5.31 -3.96
C ARG A 27 -6.62 4.86 -2.72
N ASN A 28 -6.14 5.80 -1.93
CA ASN A 28 -5.56 5.51 -0.60
C ASN A 28 -6.65 5.30 0.45
N GLU A 29 -7.81 5.91 0.26
CA GLU A 29 -8.98 5.69 1.11
C GLU A 29 -9.60 4.31 0.85
N PHE A 30 -10.11 3.71 1.91
CA PHE A 30 -10.77 2.42 1.80
C PHE A 30 -12.20 2.59 1.27
N HIS A 31 -12.49 1.98 0.12
CA HIS A 31 -13.86 1.82 -0.33
C HIS A 31 -14.66 0.96 0.64
N ASN A 32 -15.88 1.41 0.92
CA ASN A 32 -16.81 0.65 1.74
C ASN A 32 -17.59 -0.36 0.88
N LEU A 33 -17.17 -1.63 0.93
CA LEU A 33 -17.82 -2.70 0.19
C LEU A 33 -19.28 -2.92 0.65
N SER A 34 -19.58 -2.64 1.91
CA SER A 34 -20.96 -2.76 2.45
C SER A 34 -21.90 -1.71 1.86
N GLN A 35 -21.38 -0.57 1.41
CA GLN A 35 -22.12 0.47 0.72
C GLN A 35 -22.09 0.33 -0.81
N ARG A 36 -21.57 -0.80 -1.31
CA ARG A 36 -21.44 -1.08 -2.74
C ARG A 36 -20.63 -0.05 -3.53
N GLU A 37 -19.65 0.60 -2.89
CA GLU A 37 -18.71 1.49 -3.58
C GLU A 37 -17.74 0.72 -4.48
N ALA A 38 -17.58 -0.58 -4.23
CA ALA A 38 -16.88 -1.52 -5.08
C ALA A 38 -17.42 -2.93 -4.84
N ASP A 39 -17.39 -3.78 -5.86
CA ASP A 39 -17.78 -5.19 -5.75
C ASP A 39 -16.65 -6.04 -5.14
N LEU A 40 -15.40 -5.65 -5.38
CA LEU A 40 -14.22 -6.35 -4.92
C LEU A 40 -13.12 -5.35 -4.55
N ALA A 41 -12.44 -5.59 -3.44
CA ALA A 41 -11.30 -4.80 -3.01
C ALA A 41 -10.04 -5.66 -2.86
N LEU A 42 -8.94 -5.17 -3.44
CA LEU A 42 -7.60 -5.70 -3.21
C LEU A 42 -6.85 -4.71 -2.31
N ARG A 43 -6.54 -5.13 -1.09
CA ARG A 43 -5.89 -4.25 -0.11
C ARG A 43 -4.96 -5.01 0.84
N PRO A 44 -3.84 -4.39 1.24
CA PRO A 44 -3.04 -4.91 2.34
C PRO A 44 -3.79 -4.70 3.66
N THR A 45 -3.92 -5.76 4.45
CA THR A 45 -4.47 -5.69 5.80
C THR A 45 -3.99 -6.87 6.62
N THR A 46 -3.77 -6.66 7.91
CA THR A 46 -3.52 -7.70 8.90
C THR A 46 -4.78 -8.06 9.68
N SER A 47 -5.84 -7.24 9.54
CA SER A 47 -7.11 -7.42 10.23
C SER A 47 -8.26 -7.11 9.27
N PRO A 48 -8.66 -8.08 8.43
CA PRO A 48 -9.79 -7.90 7.54
C PRO A 48 -11.09 -7.76 8.34
N PRO A 49 -12.05 -6.92 7.89
CA PRO A 49 -13.34 -6.80 8.55
C PRO A 49 -14.10 -8.13 8.59
N GLN A 50 -14.63 -8.50 9.75
CA GLN A 50 -15.28 -9.80 9.97
C GLN A 50 -16.53 -10.04 9.12
N HIS A 51 -17.20 -8.95 8.70
CA HIS A 51 -18.41 -9.02 7.87
C HIS A 51 -18.12 -9.19 6.37
N LEU A 52 -16.85 -9.19 5.96
CA LEU A 52 -16.44 -9.40 4.58
C LEU A 52 -15.87 -10.80 4.40
N THR A 53 -16.20 -11.41 3.27
CA THR A 53 -15.55 -12.64 2.82
C THR A 53 -14.33 -12.27 2.00
N GLY A 54 -13.19 -12.90 2.25
CA GLY A 54 -11.96 -12.59 1.55
C GLY A 54 -11.00 -13.78 1.45
N HIS A 55 -10.06 -13.67 0.54
CA HIS A 55 -8.99 -14.62 0.35
C HIS A 55 -7.63 -13.93 0.49
N CYS A 56 -6.75 -14.50 1.30
CA CYS A 56 -5.38 -14.00 1.42
C CYS A 56 -4.55 -14.51 0.24
N ILE A 57 -4.13 -13.61 -0.64
CA ILE A 57 -3.35 -13.93 -1.84
C ILE A 57 -1.85 -13.96 -1.60
N GLY A 58 -1.38 -13.49 -0.44
CA GLY A 58 0.01 -13.55 -0.05
C GLY A 58 0.47 -12.37 0.82
N PRO A 59 1.71 -12.44 1.32
CA PRO A 59 2.28 -11.37 2.13
C PRO A 59 2.74 -10.18 1.26
N LEU A 60 2.48 -8.97 1.71
CA LEU A 60 3.07 -7.76 1.16
C LEU A 60 4.25 -7.32 2.05
N ARG A 61 5.45 -7.33 1.49
CA ARG A 61 6.66 -6.91 2.19
C ARG A 61 6.94 -5.43 1.92
N HIS A 62 7.30 -4.70 2.95
CA HIS A 62 7.77 -3.33 2.86
C HIS A 62 9.26 -3.28 3.11
N ALA A 63 9.96 -2.38 2.45
CA ALA A 63 11.38 -2.14 2.65
C ALA A 63 11.69 -0.64 2.54
N VAL A 64 12.77 -0.25 3.20
CA VAL A 64 13.32 1.10 3.07
C VAL A 64 14.29 1.12 1.91
N TYR A 65 14.16 2.12 1.08
CA TYR A 65 15.01 2.33 -0.08
C TYR A 65 15.77 3.65 0.06
N ALA A 66 16.99 3.67 -0.41
CA ALA A 66 17.81 4.87 -0.50
C ALA A 66 18.56 4.88 -1.83
N GLN A 67 18.96 6.07 -2.27
CA GLN A 67 19.85 6.23 -3.40
C GLN A 67 21.15 5.47 -3.13
N ARG A 68 21.64 4.73 -4.13
CA ARG A 68 22.80 3.81 -3.97
C ARG A 68 24.03 4.51 -3.41
N GLU A 69 24.35 5.71 -3.91
CA GLU A 69 25.51 6.50 -3.52
C GLU A 69 25.45 6.96 -2.05
N LYS A 70 24.23 7.11 -1.53
CA LYS A 70 23.97 7.57 -0.15
C LYS A 70 23.76 6.41 0.83
N ALA A 71 23.54 5.20 0.33
CA ALA A 71 23.16 4.05 1.15
C ALA A 71 24.18 3.72 2.26
N GLN A 72 25.49 3.85 2.00
CA GLN A 72 26.52 3.61 3.01
C GLN A 72 26.49 4.64 4.14
N ARG A 73 26.26 5.92 3.82
CA ARG A 73 26.09 7.00 4.81
C ARG A 73 24.85 6.70 5.69
N PHE A 74 23.74 6.34 5.08
CA PHE A 74 22.51 6.06 5.80
C PHE A 74 22.58 4.83 6.70
N ARG A 75 23.38 3.81 6.34
CA ARG A 75 23.59 2.64 7.20
C ARG A 75 24.32 2.95 8.50
N ARG A 76 25.12 4.03 8.54
CA ARG A 76 25.94 4.42 9.71
C ARG A 76 25.27 5.45 10.59
N ALA A 77 24.26 6.15 10.09
CA ALA A 77 23.51 7.14 10.83
C ALA A 77 22.31 6.48 11.53
N SER A 78 21.92 7.01 12.68
CA SER A 78 20.69 6.60 13.34
C SER A 78 19.48 6.99 12.49
N LEU A 79 18.38 6.25 12.63
CA LEU A 79 17.19 6.41 11.79
C LEU A 79 16.57 7.81 11.94
N ASP A 80 16.56 8.35 13.15
CA ASP A 80 16.01 9.67 13.49
C ASP A 80 16.80 10.83 12.87
N GLN A 81 18.05 10.62 12.45
CA GLN A 81 18.91 11.65 11.86
C GLN A 81 18.90 11.65 10.32
N GLN A 82 18.02 10.88 9.72
CA GLN A 82 17.98 10.75 8.26
C GLN A 82 16.82 11.54 7.65
N PRO A 83 16.99 12.09 6.44
CA PRO A 83 15.91 12.77 5.73
C PRO A 83 14.93 11.75 5.15
N TRP A 84 13.90 11.42 5.90
CA TRP A 84 12.87 10.48 5.50
C TRP A 84 11.88 11.09 4.51
N ILE A 85 11.43 10.25 3.58
CA ILE A 85 10.26 10.48 2.75
C ILE A 85 9.24 9.42 3.14
N ALA A 86 8.04 9.81 3.51
CA ALA A 86 6.98 8.91 3.90
C ALA A 86 5.66 9.26 3.21
N LEU A 87 4.69 8.36 3.35
CA LEU A 87 3.32 8.62 2.93
C LEU A 87 2.70 9.72 3.79
N ASP A 88 1.81 10.48 3.21
CA ASP A 88 1.03 11.51 3.90
C ASP A 88 -0.12 10.91 4.74
N ASP A 89 -0.92 11.78 5.32
CA ASP A 89 -2.03 11.38 6.19
C ASP A 89 -3.18 10.69 5.44
N SER A 90 -3.23 10.78 4.10
CA SER A 90 -4.20 10.02 3.28
C SER A 90 -3.99 8.51 3.37
N ALA A 91 -2.77 8.10 3.74
CA ALA A 91 -2.42 6.72 4.02
C ALA A 91 -2.57 6.33 5.51
N ALA A 92 -3.23 7.17 6.32
CA ALA A 92 -3.45 6.90 7.74
C ALA A 92 -4.08 5.52 7.95
N GLY A 93 -3.50 4.75 8.88
CA GLY A 93 -3.88 3.35 9.10
C GLY A 93 -3.25 2.34 8.16
N SER A 94 -2.46 2.77 7.15
CA SER A 94 -1.66 1.81 6.37
C SER A 94 -0.57 1.18 7.23
N GLN A 95 -0.28 -0.11 6.98
CA GLN A 95 0.78 -0.82 7.72
C GLN A 95 2.16 -0.17 7.51
N ALA A 96 2.42 0.43 6.35
CA ALA A 96 3.65 1.13 6.08
C ALA A 96 3.81 2.37 6.97
N LEU A 97 2.76 3.19 7.10
CA LEU A 97 2.81 4.38 7.93
C LEU A 97 2.88 4.03 9.42
N LEU A 98 2.12 3.01 9.87
CA LEU A 98 2.20 2.51 11.24
C LEU A 98 3.61 2.01 11.59
N TRP A 99 4.27 1.31 10.67
CA TRP A 99 5.65 0.90 10.87
C TRP A 99 6.59 2.11 10.95
N VAL A 100 6.48 3.08 10.04
CA VAL A 100 7.30 4.32 10.09
C VAL A 100 7.12 5.02 11.43
N ALA A 101 5.88 5.19 11.89
CA ALA A 101 5.57 5.82 13.18
C ALA A 101 6.11 5.06 14.40
N SER A 102 6.33 3.75 14.27
CA SER A 102 6.93 2.93 15.34
C SER A 102 8.44 3.09 15.46
N VAL A 103 9.13 3.56 14.42
CA VAL A 103 10.61 3.65 14.38
C VAL A 103 11.14 5.09 14.40
N LEU A 104 10.30 6.06 14.06
CA LEU A 104 10.67 7.49 14.14
C LEU A 104 9.44 8.40 14.36
N PRO A 105 9.64 9.56 14.99
CA PRO A 105 8.62 10.60 15.11
C PRO A 105 8.22 11.12 13.72
N LEU A 106 6.92 11.13 13.41
CA LEU A 106 6.44 11.53 12.08
C LEU A 106 6.70 13.02 11.77
N GLU A 107 6.87 13.85 12.79
CA GLU A 107 7.27 15.26 12.64
C GLU A 107 8.69 15.44 12.08
N GLN A 108 9.53 14.42 12.17
CA GLN A 108 10.89 14.42 11.59
C GLN A 108 10.93 13.97 10.13
N VAL A 109 9.79 13.60 9.56
CA VAL A 109 9.73 13.24 8.15
C VAL A 109 9.88 14.48 7.28
N ALA A 110 10.94 14.51 6.46
CA ALA A 110 11.31 15.66 5.65
C ALA A 110 10.30 15.96 4.52
N LEU A 111 9.66 14.93 3.99
CA LEU A 111 8.68 15.03 2.90
C LEU A 111 7.61 13.95 3.05
N ARG A 112 6.35 14.35 2.89
CA ARG A 112 5.18 13.46 2.81
C ARG A 112 4.49 13.62 1.47
N PHE A 113 3.94 12.57 0.90
CA PHE A 113 3.21 12.55 -0.37
C PHE A 113 2.11 11.51 -0.38
#